data_4ae21ccfe1d4948310f032576c4e281e
#
_entry.id   4ae21ccfe1d4948310f032576c4e281e
#
_cell.length_a   1.000
_cell.length_b   1.000
_cell.length_c   1.000
_cell.angle_alpha   90.00
_cell.angle_beta   90.00
_cell.angle_gamma   90.00
#
_symmetry.space_group_name_H-M   'P 1'
#
loop_
_entity.id
_entity.type
_entity.pdbx_description
1 polymer ?
#
loop_
_entity_poly.entity_id
_entity_poly.type
_entity_poly.pdbx_seq_one_letter_code
_entity_poly.pdbx_strand_id
1 'polypeptide(L)'
;QWIKNEGFIKRAINANFHLGTPEAATRVADYTIRADAPEELRLNALNAISEWTKPDKLDRVVGRYRPLSDRDPVIAKNAIYDNLTNLLIDPSQKIQSEAMALARLLKIEIPGEALIAVAKNKSSIPTLRIEALRALATQKNKNLPACIASALESNEHSIRIEALKILAKLNPKSALDRVEVVLSSTKANTLEQQTALA
;
A
#
# COMPACT_ATOMS: atom_id res chain seq x y z
N GLN A 1 -16.59 10.89 -24.48
CA GLN A 1 -17.31 9.65 -24.10
C GLN A 1 -16.29 8.52 -23.97
N TRP A 2 -16.03 8.08 -22.73
CA TRP A 2 -14.99 7.09 -22.46
C TRP A 2 -15.43 5.71 -22.93
N ILE A 3 -14.50 4.96 -23.51
CA ILE A 3 -14.76 3.58 -23.93
C ILE A 3 -15.00 2.73 -22.69
N LYS A 4 -16.24 2.26 -22.49
CA LYS A 4 -16.63 1.40 -21.37
C LYS A 4 -16.44 -0.10 -21.64
N ASN A 5 -15.89 -0.47 -22.80
CA ASN A 5 -15.68 -1.87 -23.15
C ASN A 5 -14.44 -2.42 -22.44
N GLU A 6 -14.65 -3.28 -21.45
CA GLU A 6 -13.58 -3.90 -20.66
C GLU A 6 -12.54 -4.63 -21.51
N GLY A 7 -12.99 -5.38 -22.51
CA GLY A 7 -12.11 -6.13 -23.41
C GLY A 7 -11.20 -5.20 -24.21
N PHE A 8 -11.70 -4.02 -24.59
CA PHE A 8 -10.88 -3.01 -25.27
C PHE A 8 -9.84 -2.43 -24.33
N ILE A 9 -10.23 -2.10 -23.08
CA ILE A 9 -9.32 -1.52 -22.10
C ILE A 9 -8.22 -2.52 -21.71
N LYS A 10 -8.56 -3.80 -21.48
CA LYS A 10 -7.56 -4.86 -21.22
C LYS A 10 -6.56 -4.97 -22.38
N ARG A 11 -7.03 -4.89 -23.63
CA ARG A 11 -6.14 -4.88 -24.80
C ARG A 11 -5.29 -3.62 -24.88
N ALA A 12 -5.83 -2.46 -24.53
CA ALA A 12 -5.07 -1.20 -24.52
C ALA A 12 -3.96 -1.22 -23.45
N ILE A 13 -4.25 -1.72 -22.25
CA ILE A 13 -3.24 -1.95 -21.21
C ILE A 13 -2.16 -2.91 -21.71
N ASN A 14 -2.57 -4.05 -22.31
CA ASN A 14 -1.65 -5.03 -22.86
C ASN A 14 -0.80 -4.47 -24.02
N ALA A 15 -1.38 -3.67 -24.89
CA ALA A 15 -0.64 -3.01 -25.98
C ALA A 15 0.46 -2.08 -25.44
N ASN A 16 0.15 -1.25 -24.43
CA ASN A 16 1.15 -0.43 -23.76
C ASN A 16 2.20 -1.28 -23.05
N PHE A 17 1.77 -2.37 -22.40
CA PHE A 17 2.70 -3.34 -21.80
C PHE A 17 3.67 -3.93 -22.81
N HIS A 18 3.21 -4.28 -24.02
CA HIS A 18 4.07 -4.78 -25.11
C HIS A 18 5.01 -3.71 -25.67
N LEU A 19 4.60 -2.43 -25.75
CA LEU A 19 5.48 -1.34 -26.16
C LEU A 19 6.69 -1.20 -25.23
N GLY A 20 6.50 -1.36 -23.93
CA GLY A 20 7.57 -1.40 -22.92
C GLY A 20 8.31 -0.09 -22.70
N THR A 21 7.87 1.03 -23.31
CA THR A 21 8.52 2.34 -23.19
C THR A 21 8.12 3.04 -21.87
N PRO A 22 8.90 4.03 -21.38
CA PRO A 22 8.54 4.82 -20.21
C PRO A 22 7.18 5.49 -20.34
N GLU A 23 6.85 6.05 -21.50
CA GLU A 23 5.56 6.72 -21.75
C GLU A 23 4.40 5.73 -21.74
N ALA A 24 4.63 4.50 -22.20
CA ALA A 24 3.64 3.44 -22.15
C ALA A 24 3.41 2.98 -20.68
N ALA A 25 4.45 2.88 -19.88
CA ALA A 25 4.35 2.59 -18.45
C ALA A 25 3.54 3.68 -17.72
N THR A 26 3.83 4.96 -17.98
CA THR A 26 3.12 6.10 -17.40
C THR A 26 1.62 6.04 -17.77
N ARG A 27 1.26 5.79 -19.02
CA ARG A 27 -0.16 5.66 -19.43
C ARG A 27 -0.89 4.52 -18.68
N VAL A 28 -0.22 3.40 -18.45
CA VAL A 28 -0.78 2.29 -17.66
C VAL A 28 -0.90 2.67 -16.19
N ALA A 29 0.12 3.32 -15.63
CA ALA A 29 0.11 3.79 -14.26
C ALA A 29 -0.99 4.84 -14.01
N ASP A 30 -1.19 5.79 -14.91
CA ASP A 30 -2.25 6.81 -14.82
C ASP A 30 -3.65 6.20 -14.84
N TYR A 31 -3.81 5.07 -15.53
CA TYR A 31 -5.09 4.37 -15.52
C TYR A 31 -5.43 3.80 -14.13
N THR A 32 -4.43 3.48 -13.30
CA THR A 32 -4.65 2.90 -11.97
C THR A 32 -5.38 3.81 -10.99
N ILE A 33 -5.23 5.14 -11.14
CA ILE A 33 -5.83 6.15 -10.23
C ILE A 33 -7.17 6.69 -10.75
N ARG A 34 -7.68 6.19 -11.85
CA ARG A 34 -8.94 6.68 -12.43
C ARG A 34 -10.13 6.25 -11.59
N ALA A 35 -10.74 7.18 -10.86
CA ALA A 35 -11.91 6.93 -10.01
C ALA A 35 -13.17 6.52 -10.80
N ASP A 36 -13.27 6.88 -12.10
CA ASP A 36 -14.37 6.53 -13.00
C ASP A 36 -14.20 5.15 -13.67
N ALA A 37 -13.05 4.48 -13.45
CA ALA A 37 -12.77 3.17 -14.02
C ALA A 37 -13.17 2.04 -13.06
N PRO A 38 -13.66 0.89 -13.60
CA PRO A 38 -13.94 -0.29 -12.80
C PRO A 38 -12.70 -0.76 -12.02
N GLU A 39 -12.91 -1.15 -10.75
CA GLU A 39 -11.84 -1.65 -9.86
C GLU A 39 -11.00 -2.75 -10.51
N GLU A 40 -11.63 -3.72 -11.17
CA GLU A 40 -10.94 -4.84 -11.81
C GLU A 40 -9.98 -4.40 -12.93
N LEU A 41 -10.32 -3.34 -13.67
CA LEU A 41 -9.44 -2.82 -14.72
C LEU A 41 -8.29 -2.00 -14.15
N ARG A 42 -8.52 -1.31 -13.05
CA ARG A 42 -7.47 -0.62 -12.29
C ARG A 42 -6.47 -1.63 -11.69
N LEU A 43 -6.98 -2.74 -11.12
CA LEU A 43 -6.16 -3.86 -10.62
C LEU A 43 -5.39 -4.53 -11.77
N ASN A 44 -6.00 -4.69 -12.94
CA ASN A 44 -5.31 -5.22 -14.13
C ASN A 44 -4.14 -4.31 -14.55
N ALA A 45 -4.32 -2.99 -14.48
CA ALA A 45 -3.25 -2.04 -14.76
C ALA A 45 -2.13 -2.09 -13.69
N LEU A 46 -2.47 -2.17 -12.39
CA LEU A 46 -1.49 -2.35 -11.31
C LEU A 46 -0.68 -3.62 -11.50
N ASN A 47 -1.35 -4.73 -11.82
CA ASN A 47 -0.67 -6.00 -12.10
C ASN A 47 0.24 -5.89 -13.35
N ALA A 48 -0.15 -5.13 -14.38
CA ALA A 48 0.73 -4.87 -15.52
C ALA A 48 2.01 -4.10 -15.12
N ILE A 49 1.90 -3.13 -14.21
CA ILE A 49 3.09 -2.43 -13.69
C ILE A 49 3.96 -3.36 -12.82
N SER A 50 3.36 -4.25 -12.03
CA SER A 50 4.12 -5.20 -11.20
C SER A 50 4.94 -6.20 -12.03
N GLU A 51 4.41 -6.63 -13.16
CA GLU A 51 5.08 -7.53 -14.11
C GLU A 51 5.98 -6.80 -15.11
N TRP A 52 6.03 -5.45 -15.07
CA TRP A 52 6.72 -4.65 -16.10
C TRP A 52 8.18 -5.03 -16.28
N THR A 53 8.87 -5.27 -15.16
CA THR A 53 10.31 -5.58 -15.14
C THR A 53 10.62 -6.97 -15.65
N LYS A 54 9.78 -7.95 -15.24
CA LYS A 54 9.92 -9.35 -15.63
C LYS A 54 8.60 -9.85 -16.19
N PRO A 55 8.34 -9.59 -17.48
CA PRO A 55 7.11 -10.02 -18.13
C PRO A 55 6.96 -11.55 -18.12
N ASP A 56 5.72 -12.03 -17.90
CA ASP A 56 5.42 -13.43 -18.14
C ASP A 56 5.67 -13.79 -19.61
N LYS A 57 5.98 -15.06 -19.85
CA LYS A 57 6.15 -15.59 -21.21
C LYS A 57 4.85 -15.70 -21.98
N LEU A 58 3.72 -15.67 -21.28
CA LEU A 58 2.39 -15.71 -21.85
C LEU A 58 1.81 -14.31 -21.99
N ASP A 59 1.16 -14.06 -23.12
CA ASP A 59 0.41 -12.83 -23.33
C ASP A 59 -0.72 -12.68 -22.32
N ARG A 60 -0.81 -11.55 -21.64
CA ARG A 60 -1.72 -11.25 -20.51
C ARG A 60 -3.21 -11.32 -20.88
N VAL A 61 -3.56 -11.19 -22.16
CA VAL A 61 -4.96 -11.16 -22.62
C VAL A 61 -5.35 -12.46 -23.31
N VAL A 62 -4.49 -12.96 -24.20
CA VAL A 62 -4.83 -14.13 -25.01
C VAL A 62 -4.19 -15.42 -24.52
N GLY A 63 -3.30 -15.37 -23.53
CA GLY A 63 -2.64 -16.53 -22.93
C GLY A 63 -1.70 -17.30 -23.88
N ARG A 64 -1.34 -16.72 -25.04
CA ARG A 64 -0.42 -17.36 -25.99
C ARG A 64 1.02 -17.08 -25.60
N TYR A 65 1.91 -18.01 -25.89
CA TYR A 65 3.34 -17.83 -25.72
C TYR A 65 3.85 -16.67 -26.60
N ARG A 66 4.27 -15.60 -25.94
CA ARG A 66 4.77 -14.36 -26.56
C ARG A 66 5.76 -13.68 -25.62
N PRO A 67 6.95 -14.26 -25.45
CA PRO A 67 7.91 -13.77 -24.47
C PRO A 67 8.38 -12.36 -24.82
N LEU A 68 8.52 -11.54 -23.78
CA LEU A 68 9.13 -10.23 -23.81
C LEU A 68 10.44 -10.25 -23.05
N SER A 69 11.37 -9.40 -23.40
CA SER A 69 12.63 -9.25 -22.65
C SER A 69 12.40 -8.57 -21.31
N ASP A 70 13.25 -8.88 -20.33
CA ASP A 70 13.33 -8.13 -19.07
C ASP A 70 13.58 -6.64 -19.34
N ARG A 71 13.05 -5.80 -18.47
CA ARG A 71 13.13 -4.34 -18.61
C ARG A 71 13.73 -3.71 -17.36
N ASP A 72 14.25 -2.50 -17.51
CA ASP A 72 14.78 -1.70 -16.41
C ASP A 72 13.66 -1.44 -15.37
N PRO A 73 13.85 -1.87 -14.09
CA PRO A 73 12.91 -1.60 -13.01
C PRO A 73 12.62 -0.11 -12.79
N VAL A 74 13.53 0.77 -13.16
CA VAL A 74 13.40 2.22 -13.03
C VAL A 74 12.19 2.74 -13.82
N ILE A 75 11.87 2.12 -14.96
CA ILE A 75 10.71 2.50 -15.77
C ILE A 75 9.39 2.34 -14.98
N ALA A 76 9.15 1.14 -14.42
CA ALA A 76 7.96 0.87 -13.63
C ALA A 76 7.91 1.72 -12.35
N LYS A 77 9.06 1.86 -11.68
CA LYS A 77 9.20 2.68 -10.47
C LYS A 77 8.80 4.13 -10.73
N ASN A 78 9.36 4.76 -11.75
CA ASN A 78 9.09 6.17 -12.07
C ASN A 78 7.62 6.36 -12.51
N ALA A 79 7.09 5.42 -13.31
CA ALA A 79 5.72 5.50 -13.81
C ALA A 79 4.67 5.51 -12.69
N ILE A 80 4.87 4.75 -11.60
CA ILE A 80 3.87 4.62 -10.53
C ILE A 80 4.11 5.58 -9.36
N TYR A 81 5.30 6.16 -9.24
CA TYR A 81 5.72 6.91 -8.07
C TYR A 81 4.74 8.02 -7.68
N ASP A 82 4.35 8.87 -8.62
CA ASP A 82 3.47 10.01 -8.38
C ASP A 82 2.02 9.58 -8.04
N ASN A 83 1.61 8.40 -8.50
CA ASN A 83 0.28 7.85 -8.30
C ASN A 83 0.16 7.08 -6.96
N LEU A 84 1.29 6.72 -6.34
CA LEU A 84 1.33 5.81 -5.21
C LEU A 84 0.55 6.34 -3.99
N THR A 85 0.66 7.63 -3.69
CA THR A 85 -0.07 8.24 -2.57
C THR A 85 -1.58 8.09 -2.73
N ASN A 86 -2.10 8.35 -3.93
CA ASN A 86 -3.54 8.22 -4.23
C ASN A 86 -4.01 6.76 -4.13
N LEU A 87 -3.19 5.83 -4.59
CA LEU A 87 -3.48 4.39 -4.54
C LEU A 87 -3.51 3.86 -3.10
N LEU A 88 -2.61 4.33 -2.24
CA LEU A 88 -2.51 3.88 -0.85
C LEU A 88 -3.68 4.37 0.03
N ILE A 89 -4.38 5.44 -0.39
CA ILE A 89 -5.58 5.96 0.29
C ILE A 89 -6.86 5.72 -0.50
N ASP A 90 -6.81 4.89 -1.54
CA ASP A 90 -7.96 4.57 -2.39
C ASP A 90 -9.12 3.99 -1.56
N PRO A 91 -10.38 4.24 -1.91
CA PRO A 91 -11.52 3.60 -1.23
C PRO A 91 -11.51 2.07 -1.29
N SER A 92 -10.90 1.49 -2.33
CA SER A 92 -10.76 0.04 -2.46
C SER A 92 -9.59 -0.51 -1.66
N GLN A 93 -9.87 -1.36 -0.69
CA GLN A 93 -8.85 -2.06 0.10
C GLN A 93 -7.95 -2.97 -0.77
N LYS A 94 -8.48 -3.51 -1.87
CA LYS A 94 -7.69 -4.30 -2.82
C LYS A 94 -6.66 -3.44 -3.53
N ILE A 95 -7.06 -2.27 -4.02
CA ILE A 95 -6.15 -1.30 -4.65
C ILE A 95 -5.06 -0.87 -3.65
N GLN A 96 -5.43 -0.54 -2.41
CA GLN A 96 -4.45 -0.19 -1.37
C GLN A 96 -3.43 -1.32 -1.14
N SER A 97 -3.89 -2.56 -1.04
CA SER A 97 -3.03 -3.73 -0.78
C SER A 97 -2.08 -3.99 -1.95
N GLU A 98 -2.57 -3.93 -3.19
CA GLU A 98 -1.76 -4.10 -4.38
C GLU A 98 -0.74 -2.96 -4.55
N ALA A 99 -1.13 -1.71 -4.25
CA ALA A 99 -0.22 -0.57 -4.28
C ALA A 99 0.93 -0.72 -3.27
N MET A 100 0.64 -1.20 -2.05
CA MET A 100 1.67 -1.46 -1.05
C MET A 100 2.58 -2.62 -1.46
N ALA A 101 2.02 -3.70 -2.02
CA ALA A 101 2.80 -4.82 -2.56
C ALA A 101 3.72 -4.36 -3.70
N LEU A 102 3.20 -3.53 -4.60
CA LEU A 102 3.96 -2.96 -5.71
C LEU A 102 5.09 -2.05 -5.23
N ALA A 103 4.84 -1.19 -4.23
CA ALA A 103 5.87 -0.33 -3.65
C ALA A 103 7.03 -1.16 -3.06
N ARG A 104 6.71 -2.27 -2.38
CA ARG A 104 7.73 -3.21 -1.87
C ARG A 104 8.49 -3.90 -2.99
N LEU A 105 7.77 -4.41 -4.00
CA LEU A 105 8.37 -5.09 -5.15
C LEU A 105 9.39 -4.21 -5.87
N LEU A 106 9.01 -2.95 -6.13
CA LEU A 106 9.85 -1.97 -6.84
C LEU A 106 10.82 -1.23 -5.92
N LYS A 107 10.85 -1.57 -4.62
CA LYS A 107 11.68 -0.90 -3.60
C LYS A 107 11.51 0.63 -3.63
N ILE A 108 10.27 1.07 -3.68
CA ILE A 108 9.91 2.49 -3.61
C ILE A 108 9.89 2.92 -2.15
N GLU A 109 10.61 3.98 -1.83
CA GLU A 109 10.47 4.63 -0.54
C GLU A 109 9.18 5.46 -0.54
N ILE A 110 8.20 5.04 0.26
CA ILE A 110 6.89 5.70 0.32
C ILE A 110 7.04 7.02 1.05
N PRO A 111 6.54 8.15 0.49
CA PRO A 111 6.60 9.45 1.16
C PRO A 111 5.93 9.42 2.54
N GLY A 112 6.55 10.09 3.51
CA GLY A 112 6.05 10.11 4.89
C GLY A 112 4.61 10.63 5.01
N GLU A 113 4.20 11.57 4.16
CA GLU A 113 2.82 12.09 4.12
C GLU A 113 1.81 11.03 3.70
N ALA A 114 2.15 10.18 2.72
CA ALA A 114 1.32 9.05 2.32
C ALA A 114 1.18 8.02 3.45
N LEU A 115 2.29 7.70 4.13
CA LEU A 115 2.28 6.79 5.28
C LEU A 115 1.41 7.34 6.43
N ILE A 116 1.48 8.66 6.71
CA ILE A 116 0.64 9.33 7.71
C ILE A 116 -0.84 9.21 7.33
N ALA A 117 -1.16 9.47 6.06
CA ALA A 117 -2.52 9.35 5.57
C ALA A 117 -3.07 7.93 5.74
N VAL A 118 -2.29 6.90 5.36
CA VAL A 118 -2.66 5.48 5.54
C VAL A 118 -2.81 5.13 7.03
N ALA A 119 -1.86 5.51 7.89
CA ALA A 119 -1.90 5.19 9.32
C ALA A 119 -3.15 5.77 10.02
N LYS A 120 -3.61 6.94 9.58
CA LYS A 120 -4.80 7.62 10.11
C LYS A 120 -6.12 7.22 9.43
N ASN A 121 -6.08 6.61 8.26
CA ASN A 121 -7.29 6.24 7.53
C ASN A 121 -7.98 5.04 8.19
N LYS A 122 -9.11 5.29 8.86
CA LYS A 122 -9.89 4.26 9.55
C LYS A 122 -10.51 3.23 8.60
N SER A 123 -10.66 3.57 7.32
CA SER A 123 -11.19 2.65 6.28
C SER A 123 -10.13 1.73 5.70
N SER A 124 -8.84 1.99 5.94
CA SER A 124 -7.77 1.09 5.52
C SER A 124 -7.73 -0.15 6.39
N ILE A 125 -7.36 -1.29 5.79
CA ILE A 125 -7.22 -2.55 6.52
C ILE A 125 -6.16 -2.44 7.62
N PRO A 126 -6.35 -3.14 8.76
CA PRO A 126 -5.44 -3.05 9.91
C PRO A 126 -3.97 -3.34 9.56
N THR A 127 -3.72 -4.35 8.72
CA THR A 127 -2.36 -4.72 8.29
C THR A 127 -1.64 -3.57 7.58
N LEU A 128 -2.34 -2.85 6.70
CA LEU A 128 -1.76 -1.72 5.97
C LEU A 128 -1.43 -0.55 6.90
N ARG A 129 -2.32 -0.27 7.86
CA ARG A 129 -2.09 0.78 8.89
C ARG A 129 -0.88 0.43 9.78
N ILE A 130 -0.73 -0.84 10.15
CA ILE A 130 0.42 -1.35 10.90
C ILE A 130 1.71 -1.18 10.09
N GLU A 131 1.70 -1.55 8.81
CA GLU A 131 2.86 -1.37 7.93
C GLU A 131 3.25 0.11 7.80
N ALA A 132 2.28 0.99 7.66
CA ALA A 132 2.52 2.43 7.62
C ALA A 132 3.16 2.96 8.91
N LEU A 133 2.69 2.52 10.09
CA LEU A 133 3.29 2.88 11.38
C LEU A 133 4.75 2.40 11.49
N ARG A 134 5.03 1.16 11.08
CA ARG A 134 6.39 0.60 11.06
C ARG A 134 7.32 1.37 10.13
N ALA A 135 6.83 1.70 8.94
CA ALA A 135 7.59 2.49 7.97
C ALA A 135 7.90 3.90 8.50
N LEU A 136 6.92 4.58 9.11
CA LEU A 136 7.11 5.87 9.77
C LEU A 136 8.14 5.80 10.91
N ALA A 137 8.12 4.70 11.67
CA ALA A 137 9.10 4.49 12.75
C ALA A 137 10.52 4.29 12.17
N THR A 138 10.66 3.51 11.10
CA THR A 138 11.94 3.29 10.41
C THR A 138 12.49 4.59 9.82
N GLN A 139 11.62 5.42 9.23
CA GLN A 139 11.98 6.73 8.67
C GLN A 139 12.22 7.80 9.76
N LYS A 140 11.99 7.48 11.03
CA LYS A 140 12.06 8.45 12.15
C LYS A 140 11.22 9.71 11.86
N ASN A 141 10.03 9.52 11.31
CA ASN A 141 9.18 10.61 10.86
C ASN A 141 8.71 11.46 12.06
N LYS A 142 8.84 12.78 11.96
CA LYS A 142 8.46 13.73 13.03
C LYS A 142 7.00 13.65 13.48
N ASN A 143 6.10 13.19 12.60
CA ASN A 143 4.67 13.05 12.89
C ASN A 143 4.30 11.67 13.48
N LEU A 144 5.27 10.78 13.66
CA LEU A 144 5.04 9.44 14.21
C LEU A 144 4.36 9.46 15.60
N PRO A 145 4.72 10.34 16.56
CA PRO A 145 4.03 10.40 17.86
C PRO A 145 2.53 10.65 17.73
N ALA A 146 2.11 11.54 16.83
CA ALA A 146 0.70 11.79 16.57
C ALA A 146 -0.02 10.60 15.91
N CYS A 147 0.67 9.85 15.05
CA CYS A 147 0.13 8.62 14.47
C CYS A 147 -0.01 7.51 15.51
N ILE A 148 0.97 7.36 16.43
CA ILE A 148 0.92 6.42 17.55
C ILE A 148 -0.26 6.75 18.46
N ALA A 149 -0.45 8.01 18.86
CA ALA A 149 -1.56 8.44 19.70
C ALA A 149 -2.92 8.06 19.06
N SER A 150 -3.09 8.34 17.77
CA SER A 150 -4.30 7.95 17.04
C SER A 150 -4.47 6.42 16.94
N ALA A 151 -3.38 5.68 16.79
CA ALA A 151 -3.41 4.23 16.68
C ALA A 151 -3.75 3.53 18.00
N LEU A 152 -3.31 4.09 19.15
CA LEU A 152 -3.65 3.59 20.49
C LEU A 152 -5.16 3.70 20.80
N GLU A 153 -5.86 4.62 20.14
CA GLU A 153 -7.32 4.79 20.28
C GLU A 153 -8.10 4.00 19.19
N SER A 154 -7.43 3.13 18.43
CA SER A 154 -8.08 2.33 17.39
C SER A 154 -9.05 1.30 18.01
N ASN A 155 -10.15 1.00 17.31
CA ASN A 155 -11.02 -0.12 17.66
C ASN A 155 -10.33 -1.48 17.41
N GLU A 156 -9.35 -1.53 16.51
CA GLU A 156 -8.60 -2.72 16.14
C GLU A 156 -7.47 -2.98 17.13
N HIS A 157 -7.57 -4.06 17.89
CA HIS A 157 -6.56 -4.42 18.89
C HIS A 157 -5.16 -4.65 18.30
N SER A 158 -5.06 -5.19 17.09
CA SER A 158 -3.79 -5.41 16.39
C SER A 158 -3.03 -4.10 16.15
N ILE A 159 -3.75 -3.01 15.84
CA ILE A 159 -3.19 -1.68 15.65
C ILE A 159 -2.74 -1.10 16.99
N ARG A 160 -3.54 -1.24 18.06
CA ARG A 160 -3.15 -0.77 19.40
C ARG A 160 -1.90 -1.49 19.90
N ILE A 161 -1.83 -2.81 19.73
CA ILE A 161 -0.64 -3.63 20.07
C ILE A 161 0.60 -3.11 19.36
N GLU A 162 0.53 -2.91 18.04
CA GLU A 162 1.69 -2.41 17.29
C GLU A 162 2.09 -1.00 17.69
N ALA A 163 1.12 -0.13 17.93
CA ALA A 163 1.37 1.22 18.41
C ALA A 163 2.09 1.22 19.77
N LEU A 164 1.67 0.34 20.69
CA LEU A 164 2.31 0.19 22.01
C LEU A 164 3.75 -0.33 21.86
N LYS A 165 3.98 -1.32 21.00
CA LYS A 165 5.34 -1.84 20.72
C LYS A 165 6.27 -0.77 20.15
N ILE A 166 5.77 0.06 19.25
CA ILE A 166 6.55 1.17 18.70
C ILE A 166 6.81 2.23 19.78
N LEU A 167 5.79 2.57 20.57
CA LEU A 167 5.94 3.53 21.67
C LEU A 167 6.96 3.06 22.70
N ALA A 168 6.93 1.79 23.10
CA ALA A 168 7.88 1.21 24.07
C ALA A 168 9.34 1.32 23.60
N LYS A 169 9.58 1.16 22.29
CA LYS A 169 10.92 1.32 21.72
C LYS A 169 11.38 2.79 21.65
N LEU A 170 10.46 3.73 21.44
CA LEU A 170 10.77 5.15 21.27
C LEU A 170 10.80 5.90 22.59
N ASN A 171 9.87 5.61 23.48
CA ASN A 171 9.71 6.28 24.77
C ASN A 171 9.15 5.29 25.81
N PRO A 172 10.02 4.49 26.45
CA PRO A 172 9.61 3.49 27.44
C PRO A 172 8.78 4.08 28.60
N LYS A 173 9.11 5.30 29.05
CA LYS A 173 8.37 5.95 30.13
C LYS A 173 6.92 6.22 29.78
N SER A 174 6.68 6.80 28.60
CA SER A 174 5.30 7.04 28.13
C SER A 174 4.56 5.73 27.80
N ALA A 175 5.29 4.66 27.51
CA ALA A 175 4.69 3.35 27.30
C ALA A 175 4.17 2.76 28.62
N LEU A 176 4.88 2.94 29.75
CA LEU A 176 4.44 2.48 31.09
C LEU A 176 3.10 3.08 31.48
N ASP A 177 2.89 4.38 31.24
CA ASP A 177 1.61 5.04 31.54
C ASP A 177 0.45 4.39 30.74
N ARG A 178 0.74 3.92 29.53
CA ARG A 178 -0.25 3.23 28.68
C ARG A 178 -0.47 1.77 29.06
N VAL A 179 0.52 1.10 29.62
CA VAL A 179 0.40 -0.28 30.15
C VAL A 179 -0.68 -0.34 31.21
N GLU A 180 -0.69 0.58 32.18
CA GLU A 180 -1.71 0.64 33.24
C GLU A 180 -3.12 0.80 32.65
N VAL A 181 -3.27 1.65 31.63
CA VAL A 181 -4.55 1.85 30.93
C VAL A 181 -4.99 0.56 30.21
N VAL A 182 -4.08 -0.15 29.58
CA VAL A 182 -4.39 -1.41 28.86
C VAL A 182 -4.79 -2.50 29.86
N LEU A 183 -4.06 -2.66 30.96
CA LEU A 183 -4.32 -3.69 31.96
C LEU A 183 -5.66 -3.46 32.70
N SER A 184 -6.05 -2.20 32.88
CA SER A 184 -7.34 -1.84 33.51
C SER A 184 -8.53 -1.80 32.52
N SER A 185 -8.26 -1.89 31.21
CA SER A 185 -9.28 -1.74 30.18
C SER A 185 -10.08 -3.01 29.98
N THR A 186 -11.40 -2.89 30.06
CA THR A 186 -12.34 -3.99 29.68
C THR A 186 -12.39 -4.26 28.16
N LYS A 187 -11.82 -3.37 27.34
CA LYS A 187 -11.75 -3.51 25.88
C LYS A 187 -10.48 -4.20 25.41
N ALA A 188 -9.48 -4.34 26.29
CA ALA A 188 -8.21 -5.01 25.94
C ALA A 188 -8.43 -6.53 25.94
N ASN A 189 -7.93 -7.18 24.88
CA ASN A 189 -7.93 -8.64 24.83
C ASN A 189 -6.67 -9.21 25.52
N THR A 190 -6.67 -10.53 25.74
CA THR A 190 -5.56 -11.23 26.43
C THR A 190 -4.20 -10.98 25.74
N LEU A 191 -4.15 -10.96 24.41
CA LEU A 191 -2.90 -10.72 23.67
C LEU A 191 -2.38 -9.28 23.87
N GLU A 192 -3.28 -8.32 23.94
CA GLU A 192 -2.95 -6.92 24.20
C GLU A 192 -2.40 -6.75 25.62
N GLN A 193 -3.03 -7.37 26.61
CA GLN A 193 -2.55 -7.39 28.00
C GLN A 193 -1.20 -8.07 28.13
N GLN A 194 -1.00 -9.24 27.49
CA GLN A 194 0.30 -9.92 27.45
C GLN A 194 1.39 -9.07 26.79
N THR A 195 1.05 -8.37 25.70
CA THR A 195 2.01 -7.47 25.04
C THR A 195 2.38 -6.28 25.90
N ALA A 196 1.45 -5.79 26.71
CA ALA A 196 1.70 -4.68 27.64
C ALA A 196 2.67 -5.07 28.77
N LEU A 197 2.71 -6.36 29.13
CA LEU A 197 3.58 -6.90 30.20
C LEU A 197 4.96 -7.33 29.69
N ALA A 198 5.17 -7.45 28.37
CA ALA A 198 6.43 -7.88 27.74
C ALA A 198 7.38 -6.72 27.46
#